data_3b380b2a39a1719f586fa9f930bb80c8
#
_entry.id   3b380b2a39a1719f586fa9f930bb80c8
#
_cell.length_a   1.000
_cell.length_b   1.000
_cell.length_c   1.000
_cell.angle_alpha   90.00
_cell.angle_beta   90.00
_cell.angle_gamma   90.00
#
_symmetry.space_group_name_H-M   'P 1'
#
loop_
_entity.id
_entity.type
_entity.pdbx_description
1 polymer ?
#
loop_
_entity_poly.entity_id
_entity_poly.type
_entity_poly.pdbx_seq_one_letter_code
_entity_poly.pdbx_strand_id
1 'polypeptide(L)'
;MASPILPGTGLGSGLDIGAIVTALVNADKSAKQTQIDTQTKNNTLKISGVGTLKSTLTTFQSALATLGSKTNPAFAGFTATSGTPGTLTVTSDSTAVSGSYSVVVKGLATGSKVASAAFAGGASSAIPSGTLKISQNGTDYNVTIPANATLQSTRDAINTAQGSNGISANIVTDASGSSRLVISSSKTGSGSDLTVSGIAGLEIDGTKVMSGTPAAGDSGAVGDVAKDASLTIDGLAVTSKSNTVSGAISGMTLNLVSASTTPTTVTVDANTKGLQTSIQTFIDAYNTLKSTVDTLSKATPDEDGKLTVQAAFTGDSLPRSLIADIRGQLTAVGASGPLSVLSQLGVMTDSLTGNLKLDTTAFNKAMATPGMTGQVQQLFNGTNDTNGLLARMSKAVDPYLKASADGKTQGLLDQRLTILNNNSKAITSQQQALDVRVANLTKTLTAKYNAMDLLVGQMKATASNITSFFTSLTAQQSAK
;
A
#
# COMPACT_ATOMS: atom_id res chain seq x y z
N MET A 1 -45.76 50.15 27.79
CA MET A 1 -45.23 49.14 26.86
C MET A 1 -46.16 47.92 26.88
N ALA A 2 -46.93 47.74 25.82
CA ALA A 2 -47.82 46.62 25.72
C ALA A 2 -46.99 45.35 25.50
N SER A 3 -47.10 44.39 26.40
CA SER A 3 -46.51 43.04 26.22
C SER A 3 -47.04 42.44 24.92
N PRO A 4 -46.18 41.81 24.11
CA PRO A 4 -46.68 41.14 22.89
C PRO A 4 -47.61 40.00 23.34
N ILE A 5 -48.87 40.06 22.94
CA ILE A 5 -49.82 38.96 23.10
C ILE A 5 -49.25 37.76 22.37
N LEU A 6 -48.86 36.72 23.09
CA LEU A 6 -48.39 35.48 22.48
C LEU A 6 -49.53 34.88 21.67
N PRO A 7 -49.37 34.73 20.33
CA PRO A 7 -50.37 34.03 19.49
C PRO A 7 -50.33 32.54 19.90
N GLY A 8 -51.45 32.02 20.39
CA GLY A 8 -51.57 30.60 20.70
C GLY A 8 -52.34 30.22 21.94
N THR A 9 -52.80 31.23 22.73
CA THR A 9 -53.48 30.93 24.03
C THR A 9 -54.98 30.75 23.97
N GLY A 10 -55.58 30.67 22.76
CA GLY A 10 -57.03 30.38 22.63
C GLY A 10 -57.94 31.26 23.44
N LEU A 11 -57.67 32.55 23.54
CA LEU A 11 -58.38 33.49 24.42
C LEU A 11 -59.87 33.61 24.09
N GLY A 12 -60.28 33.32 22.84
CA GLY A 12 -61.67 33.31 22.38
C GLY A 12 -62.38 31.99 22.66
N SER A 13 -61.76 30.89 22.27
CA SER A 13 -62.36 29.55 22.37
C SER A 13 -62.01 28.80 23.68
N GLY A 14 -60.85 29.08 24.30
CA GLY A 14 -60.33 28.33 25.42
C GLY A 14 -59.51 27.08 24.98
N LEU A 15 -59.27 26.91 23.69
CA LEU A 15 -58.51 25.77 23.13
C LEU A 15 -57.02 26.11 23.04
N ASP A 16 -56.15 25.14 23.36
CA ASP A 16 -54.72 25.26 23.11
C ASP A 16 -54.43 25.05 21.58
N ILE A 17 -54.44 26.15 20.84
CA ILE A 17 -54.21 26.15 19.39
C ILE A 17 -52.80 25.64 19.08
N GLY A 18 -51.80 25.93 19.95
CA GLY A 18 -50.42 25.48 19.73
C GLY A 18 -50.32 23.96 19.81
N ALA A 19 -50.95 23.34 20.82
CA ALA A 19 -50.99 21.88 20.96
C ALA A 19 -51.74 21.21 19.80
N ILE A 20 -52.87 21.77 19.35
CA ILE A 20 -53.68 21.25 18.24
C ILE A 20 -52.87 21.29 16.94
N VAL A 21 -52.28 22.44 16.59
CA VAL A 21 -51.46 22.60 15.39
C VAL A 21 -50.25 21.65 15.41
N THR A 22 -49.57 21.53 16.56
CA THR A 22 -48.43 20.62 16.73
C THR A 22 -48.85 19.17 16.50
N ALA A 23 -49.96 18.73 17.07
CA ALA A 23 -50.47 17.37 16.88
C ALA A 23 -50.81 17.06 15.42
N LEU A 24 -51.50 17.99 14.72
CA LEU A 24 -51.86 17.82 13.32
C LEU A 24 -50.63 17.78 12.38
N VAL A 25 -49.68 18.69 12.63
CA VAL A 25 -48.43 18.72 11.86
C VAL A 25 -47.60 17.47 12.11
N ASN A 26 -47.50 16.98 13.33
CA ASN A 26 -46.81 15.73 13.67
C ASN A 26 -47.47 14.52 13.01
N ALA A 27 -48.81 14.46 12.99
CA ALA A 27 -49.54 13.40 12.28
C ALA A 27 -49.27 13.39 10.77
N ASP A 28 -49.26 14.58 10.14
CA ASP A 28 -48.97 14.71 8.68
C ASP A 28 -47.51 14.30 8.34
N LYS A 29 -46.53 14.71 9.14
CA LYS A 29 -45.12 14.44 8.85
C LYS A 29 -44.67 13.03 9.21
N SER A 30 -45.31 12.34 10.18
CA SER A 30 -44.74 11.15 10.86
C SER A 30 -44.39 10.01 9.90
N ALA A 31 -45.27 9.68 8.94
CA ALA A 31 -45.05 8.61 7.98
C ALA A 31 -43.86 8.92 7.04
N LYS A 32 -43.74 10.17 6.56
CA LYS A 32 -42.64 10.57 5.66
C LYS A 32 -41.32 10.66 6.44
N GLN A 33 -41.34 11.16 7.67
CA GLN A 33 -40.16 11.19 8.54
C GLN A 33 -39.65 9.78 8.83
N THR A 34 -40.50 8.85 9.22
CA THR A 34 -40.15 7.44 9.46
C THR A 34 -39.53 6.80 8.20
N GLN A 35 -40.07 7.10 7.03
CA GLN A 35 -39.51 6.64 5.76
C GLN A 35 -38.08 7.19 5.53
N ILE A 36 -37.88 8.50 5.73
CA ILE A 36 -36.56 9.16 5.59
C ILE A 36 -35.55 8.60 6.60
N ASP A 37 -35.96 8.45 7.87
CA ASP A 37 -35.12 7.91 8.94
C ASP A 37 -34.68 6.48 8.63
N THR A 38 -35.60 5.65 8.15
CA THR A 38 -35.30 4.26 7.73
C THR A 38 -34.33 4.22 6.53
N GLN A 39 -34.56 5.07 5.52
CA GLN A 39 -33.68 5.17 4.38
C GLN A 39 -32.28 5.65 4.79
N THR A 40 -32.19 6.68 5.66
CA THR A 40 -30.94 7.19 6.20
C THR A 40 -30.18 6.11 6.94
N LYS A 41 -30.83 5.41 7.87
CA LYS A 41 -30.23 4.31 8.64
C LYS A 41 -29.68 3.21 7.72
N ASN A 42 -30.47 2.77 6.75
CA ASN A 42 -30.07 1.72 5.82
C ASN A 42 -28.93 2.16 4.91
N ASN A 43 -28.97 3.41 4.42
CA ASN A 43 -27.92 3.95 3.56
C ASN A 43 -26.59 4.11 4.33
N THR A 44 -26.63 4.63 5.56
CA THR A 44 -25.45 4.76 6.43
C THR A 44 -24.86 3.39 6.76
N LEU A 45 -25.69 2.39 7.07
CA LEU A 45 -25.25 1.02 7.29
C LEU A 45 -24.48 0.45 6.08
N LYS A 46 -25.03 0.67 4.87
CA LYS A 46 -24.40 0.22 3.63
C LYS A 46 -23.08 0.95 3.35
N ILE A 47 -23.02 2.27 3.56
CA ILE A 47 -21.77 3.06 3.42
C ILE A 47 -20.70 2.51 4.35
N SER A 48 -21.03 2.33 5.64
CA SER A 48 -20.10 1.78 6.62
C SER A 48 -19.64 0.38 6.25
N GLY A 49 -20.55 -0.49 5.81
CA GLY A 49 -20.23 -1.85 5.38
C GLY A 49 -19.31 -1.89 4.16
N VAL A 50 -19.55 -1.06 3.15
CA VAL A 50 -18.66 -0.96 1.98
C VAL A 50 -17.29 -0.43 2.39
N GLY A 51 -17.22 0.55 3.29
CA GLY A 51 -15.97 1.07 3.85
C GLY A 51 -15.18 -0.01 4.57
N THR A 52 -15.84 -0.80 5.44
CA THR A 52 -15.24 -1.93 6.17
C THR A 52 -14.72 -2.99 5.19
N LEU A 53 -15.53 -3.40 4.21
CA LEU A 53 -15.12 -4.39 3.22
C LEU A 53 -13.92 -3.91 2.41
N LYS A 54 -13.92 -2.64 1.97
CA LYS A 54 -12.80 -2.04 1.24
C LYS A 54 -11.51 -2.04 2.07
N SER A 55 -11.59 -1.64 3.33
CA SER A 55 -10.45 -1.62 4.25
C SER A 55 -9.89 -3.04 4.45
N THR A 56 -10.75 -4.02 4.75
CA THR A 56 -10.32 -5.41 4.97
C THR A 56 -9.72 -6.01 3.70
N LEU A 57 -10.29 -5.71 2.53
CA LEU A 57 -9.77 -6.19 1.25
C LEU A 57 -8.41 -5.57 0.90
N THR A 58 -8.21 -4.28 1.23
CA THR A 58 -6.90 -3.61 1.10
C THR A 58 -5.87 -4.23 2.03
N THR A 59 -6.24 -4.53 3.27
CA THR A 59 -5.38 -5.23 4.23
C THR A 59 -5.00 -6.62 3.73
N PHE A 60 -5.97 -7.36 3.18
CA PHE A 60 -5.71 -8.66 2.56
C PHE A 60 -4.73 -8.55 1.38
N GLN A 61 -4.93 -7.59 0.47
CA GLN A 61 -4.02 -7.36 -0.65
C GLN A 61 -2.60 -6.98 -0.16
N SER A 62 -2.49 -6.18 0.88
CA SER A 62 -1.20 -5.83 1.50
C SER A 62 -0.51 -7.05 2.12
N ALA A 63 -1.27 -7.94 2.76
CA ALA A 63 -0.74 -9.20 3.29
C ALA A 63 -0.21 -10.10 2.16
N LEU A 64 -0.94 -10.23 1.04
CA LEU A 64 -0.47 -10.97 -0.12
C LEU A 64 0.82 -10.36 -0.70
N ALA A 65 0.91 -9.02 -0.78
CA ALA A 65 2.11 -8.33 -1.27
C ALA A 65 3.32 -8.54 -0.35
N THR A 66 3.12 -8.50 0.96
CA THR A 66 4.18 -8.80 1.95
C THR A 66 4.67 -10.22 1.85
N LEU A 67 3.75 -11.20 1.76
CA LEU A 67 4.09 -12.61 1.59
C LEU A 67 4.77 -12.89 0.24
N GLY A 68 4.43 -12.12 -0.81
CA GLY A 68 5.02 -12.22 -2.15
C GLY A 68 6.27 -11.36 -2.37
N SER A 69 6.86 -10.78 -1.31
CA SER A 69 8.05 -9.94 -1.41
C SER A 69 9.22 -10.68 -2.09
N LYS A 70 9.83 -10.05 -3.08
CA LYS A 70 11.02 -10.58 -3.77
C LYS A 70 12.30 -10.37 -2.98
N THR A 71 12.35 -9.31 -2.15
CA THR A 71 13.53 -8.97 -1.34
C THR A 71 13.58 -9.72 -0.03
N ASN A 72 12.43 -10.13 0.50
CA ASN A 72 12.31 -10.93 1.71
C ASN A 72 11.22 -11.99 1.51
N PRO A 73 11.51 -13.08 0.80
CA PRO A 73 10.51 -14.06 0.39
C PRO A 73 10.00 -14.86 1.61
N ALA A 74 8.73 -14.66 1.96
CA ALA A 74 8.08 -15.36 3.07
C ALA A 74 7.99 -16.89 2.84
N PHE A 75 7.94 -17.32 1.58
CA PHE A 75 7.88 -18.73 1.18
C PHE A 75 9.24 -19.28 0.73
N ALA A 76 10.37 -18.72 1.23
CA ALA A 76 11.68 -19.27 0.98
C ALA A 76 11.75 -20.72 1.52
N GLY A 77 11.96 -21.67 0.61
CA GLY A 77 12.01 -23.10 0.94
C GLY A 77 13.29 -23.48 1.69
N PHE A 78 14.35 -22.71 1.52
CA PHE A 78 15.64 -22.92 2.14
C PHE A 78 16.09 -21.66 2.88
N THR A 79 16.86 -21.88 3.95
CA THR A 79 17.54 -20.80 4.68
C THR A 79 19.03 -21.04 4.59
N ALA A 80 19.75 -20.07 4.03
CA ALA A 80 21.20 -20.10 4.00
C ALA A 80 21.76 -19.19 5.11
N THR A 81 22.73 -19.69 5.87
CA THR A 81 23.38 -18.95 6.95
C THR A 81 24.89 -18.97 6.78
N SER A 82 25.55 -17.87 7.15
CA SER A 82 26.99 -17.74 7.20
C SER A 82 27.47 -17.81 8.65
N GLY A 83 28.46 -18.63 8.93
CA GLY A 83 29.11 -18.70 10.25
C GLY A 83 29.87 -17.43 10.63
N THR A 84 30.24 -16.59 9.63
CA THR A 84 30.95 -15.33 9.84
C THR A 84 30.36 -14.24 8.93
N PRO A 85 29.24 -13.60 9.31
CA PRO A 85 28.56 -12.58 8.47
C PRO A 85 29.43 -11.35 8.14
N GLY A 86 30.46 -11.08 8.95
CA GLY A 86 31.46 -10.03 8.69
C GLY A 86 32.41 -10.34 7.53
N THR A 87 32.52 -11.62 7.12
CA THR A 87 33.31 -12.05 5.96
C THR A 87 32.45 -12.17 4.72
N LEU A 88 31.31 -12.84 4.84
CA LEU A 88 30.31 -12.95 3.75
C LEU A 88 28.91 -13.13 4.33
N THR A 89 27.91 -12.67 3.60
CA THR A 89 26.51 -13.02 3.82
C THR A 89 26.02 -13.87 2.66
N VAL A 90 24.92 -14.61 2.89
CA VAL A 90 24.41 -15.55 1.90
C VAL A 90 22.88 -15.45 1.84
N THR A 91 22.34 -15.63 0.64
CA THR A 91 20.91 -15.81 0.39
C THR A 91 20.70 -17.07 -0.44
N SER A 92 19.55 -17.73 -0.28
CA SER A 92 19.16 -18.91 -1.04
C SER A 92 17.86 -18.67 -1.80
N ASP A 93 17.68 -19.37 -2.92
CA ASP A 93 16.45 -19.42 -3.69
C ASP A 93 15.81 -20.83 -3.64
N SER A 94 14.73 -21.04 -4.42
CA SER A 94 13.96 -22.29 -4.45
C SER A 94 14.73 -23.48 -5.05
N THR A 95 15.88 -23.23 -5.70
CA THR A 95 16.71 -24.26 -6.34
C THR A 95 17.89 -24.66 -5.46
N ALA A 96 18.06 -24.04 -4.29
CA ALA A 96 19.10 -24.40 -3.33
C ALA A 96 18.96 -25.84 -2.86
N VAL A 97 20.06 -26.44 -2.49
CA VAL A 97 20.13 -27.81 -1.95
C VAL A 97 20.72 -27.74 -0.56
N SER A 98 20.09 -28.44 0.40
CA SER A 98 20.62 -28.54 1.77
C SER A 98 22.03 -29.09 1.79
N GLY A 99 22.91 -28.45 2.55
CA GLY A 99 24.31 -28.81 2.63
C GLY A 99 25.14 -27.80 3.42
N SER A 100 26.42 -28.10 3.57
CA SER A 100 27.39 -27.24 4.25
C SER A 100 28.59 -27.06 3.32
N TYR A 101 29.01 -25.82 3.15
CA TYR A 101 30.08 -25.40 2.25
C TYR A 101 31.14 -24.63 3.02
N SER A 102 32.42 -24.94 2.78
CA SER A 102 33.55 -24.21 3.36
C SER A 102 34.02 -23.13 2.38
N VAL A 103 33.84 -21.85 2.72
CA VAL A 103 34.15 -20.71 1.86
C VAL A 103 35.30 -19.91 2.46
N VAL A 104 36.35 -19.64 1.66
CA VAL A 104 37.43 -18.70 1.99
C VAL A 104 37.44 -17.57 1.01
N VAL A 105 37.26 -16.33 1.49
CA VAL A 105 37.29 -15.13 0.66
C VAL A 105 38.73 -14.61 0.63
N LYS A 106 39.47 -14.86 -0.46
CA LYS A 106 40.87 -14.45 -0.60
C LYS A 106 41.04 -12.98 -0.95
N GLY A 107 40.08 -12.39 -1.68
CA GLY A 107 40.10 -10.99 -2.05
C GLY A 107 38.75 -10.54 -2.58
N LEU A 108 38.47 -9.26 -2.41
CA LEU A 108 37.25 -8.63 -2.95
C LEU A 108 37.47 -8.13 -4.37
N ALA A 109 36.41 -8.08 -5.15
CA ALA A 109 36.39 -7.32 -6.39
C ALA A 109 36.50 -5.83 -6.10
N THR A 110 37.40 -5.16 -6.84
CA THR A 110 37.63 -3.71 -6.70
C THR A 110 37.26 -3.01 -8.01
N GLY A 111 36.72 -1.79 -7.86
CA GLY A 111 36.50 -0.89 -9.00
C GLY A 111 37.74 -0.07 -9.32
N SER A 112 37.78 0.47 -10.52
CA SER A 112 38.83 1.38 -10.94
C SER A 112 38.76 2.70 -10.18
N LYS A 113 39.91 3.15 -9.67
CA LYS A 113 40.12 4.49 -9.12
C LYS A 113 41.39 5.06 -9.74
N VAL A 114 41.27 6.19 -10.43
CA VAL A 114 42.36 6.76 -11.20
C VAL A 114 42.60 8.23 -10.82
N ALA A 115 43.81 8.73 -10.98
CA ALA A 115 44.15 10.11 -10.72
C ALA A 115 44.89 10.75 -11.90
N SER A 116 44.58 12.01 -12.16
CA SER A 116 45.30 12.84 -13.14
C SER A 116 46.69 13.22 -12.66
N ALA A 117 47.49 13.84 -13.53
CA ALA A 117 48.65 14.62 -13.14
C ALA A 117 48.26 15.72 -12.11
N ALA A 118 49.26 16.19 -11.36
CA ALA A 118 49.07 17.22 -10.34
C ALA A 118 48.95 18.62 -11.00
N PHE A 119 48.02 19.40 -10.51
CA PHE A 119 47.78 20.78 -10.87
C PHE A 119 48.30 21.72 -9.74
N ALA A 120 49.38 22.45 -10.00
CA ALA A 120 49.98 23.32 -9.00
C ALA A 120 49.10 24.53 -8.57
N GLY A 121 48.16 24.94 -9.42
CA GLY A 121 47.15 25.96 -9.08
C GLY A 121 45.97 25.46 -8.25
N GLY A 122 46.05 24.25 -7.76
CA GLY A 122 44.99 23.66 -6.93
C GLY A 122 43.67 23.42 -7.69
N ALA A 123 42.56 23.43 -6.98
CA ALA A 123 41.21 23.21 -7.53
C ALA A 123 40.77 24.29 -8.55
N SER A 124 41.43 25.49 -8.51
CA SER A 124 41.16 26.61 -9.42
C SER A 124 41.97 26.52 -10.73
N SER A 125 42.81 25.51 -10.91
CA SER A 125 43.60 25.34 -12.13
C SER A 125 42.70 25.33 -13.36
N ALA A 126 43.06 26.11 -14.36
CA ALA A 126 42.34 26.22 -15.62
C ALA A 126 42.44 24.88 -16.41
N ILE A 127 41.30 24.43 -16.92
CA ILE A 127 41.18 23.21 -17.74
C ILE A 127 40.75 23.64 -19.16
N PRO A 128 41.40 23.16 -20.21
CA PRO A 128 40.99 23.44 -21.58
C PRO A 128 39.56 22.99 -21.87
N SER A 129 38.83 23.77 -22.64
CA SER A 129 37.50 23.36 -23.12
C SER A 129 37.58 22.23 -24.13
N GLY A 130 36.58 21.37 -24.15
CA GLY A 130 36.51 20.23 -25.05
C GLY A 130 35.59 19.13 -24.56
N THR A 131 35.69 17.97 -25.19
CA THR A 131 34.98 16.76 -24.75
C THR A 131 35.96 15.86 -23.99
N LEU A 132 35.74 15.73 -22.67
CA LEU A 132 36.42 14.73 -21.87
C LEU A 132 35.75 13.38 -22.09
N LYS A 133 36.53 12.40 -22.55
CA LYS A 133 36.09 11.06 -22.81
C LYS A 133 36.60 10.15 -21.70
N ILE A 134 35.70 9.55 -20.95
CA ILE A 134 35.97 8.53 -19.93
C ILE A 134 35.52 7.20 -20.50
N SER A 135 36.43 6.22 -20.64
CA SER A 135 36.13 4.91 -21.21
C SER A 135 36.24 3.82 -20.16
N GLN A 136 35.28 2.90 -20.14
CA GLN A 136 35.26 1.72 -19.26
C GLN A 136 34.54 0.55 -19.92
N ASN A 137 35.13 -0.62 -19.93
CA ASN A 137 34.52 -1.84 -20.51
C ASN A 137 34.05 -1.66 -21.97
N GLY A 138 34.80 -0.90 -22.78
CA GLY A 138 34.43 -0.61 -24.16
C GLY A 138 33.32 0.42 -24.35
N THR A 139 32.82 1.02 -23.26
CA THR A 139 31.82 2.09 -23.33
C THR A 139 32.47 3.44 -23.07
N ASP A 140 32.17 4.43 -23.93
CA ASP A 140 32.66 5.80 -23.83
C ASP A 140 31.59 6.69 -23.15
N TYR A 141 32.00 7.40 -22.11
CA TYR A 141 31.19 8.36 -21.34
C TYR A 141 31.77 9.75 -21.63
N ASN A 142 31.08 10.53 -22.41
CA ASN A 142 31.50 11.86 -22.82
C ASN A 142 30.97 12.93 -21.84
N VAL A 143 31.87 13.89 -21.49
CA VAL A 143 31.55 15.04 -20.66
C VAL A 143 32.03 16.30 -21.37
N THR A 144 31.13 17.23 -21.65
CA THR A 144 31.48 18.51 -22.26
C THR A 144 32.04 19.46 -21.18
N ILE A 145 33.27 19.92 -21.41
CA ILE A 145 33.94 20.90 -20.55
C ILE A 145 33.85 22.27 -21.23
N PRO A 146 33.19 23.26 -20.62
CA PRO A 146 32.99 24.58 -21.23
C PRO A 146 34.28 25.40 -21.21
N ALA A 147 34.29 26.53 -21.94
CA ALA A 147 35.36 27.52 -21.85
C ALA A 147 35.49 28.09 -20.43
N ASN A 148 36.73 28.40 -20.03
CA ASN A 148 37.06 28.89 -18.67
C ASN A 148 36.73 27.91 -17.54
N ALA A 149 36.69 26.61 -17.82
CA ALA A 149 36.52 25.60 -16.80
C ALA A 149 37.73 25.54 -15.86
N THR A 150 37.48 25.23 -14.60
CA THR A 150 38.48 24.91 -13.59
C THR A 150 38.47 23.42 -13.29
N LEU A 151 39.48 22.94 -12.58
CA LEU A 151 39.52 21.55 -12.12
C LEU A 151 38.25 21.23 -11.29
N GLN A 152 37.79 22.20 -10.45
CA GLN A 152 36.57 22.07 -9.67
C GLN A 152 35.32 21.95 -10.54
N SER A 153 35.14 22.86 -11.52
CA SER A 153 33.96 22.78 -12.41
C SER A 153 33.98 21.54 -13.30
N THR A 154 35.16 21.05 -13.66
CA THR A 154 35.33 19.78 -14.41
C THR A 154 34.88 18.58 -13.54
N ARG A 155 35.28 18.53 -12.27
CA ARG A 155 34.78 17.52 -11.31
C ARG A 155 33.25 17.52 -11.25
N ASP A 156 32.64 18.72 -11.12
CA ASP A 156 31.19 18.89 -11.02
C ASP A 156 30.47 18.46 -12.29
N ALA A 157 31.04 18.78 -13.46
CA ALA A 157 30.55 18.34 -14.76
C ALA A 157 30.56 16.81 -14.90
N ILE A 158 31.64 16.13 -14.46
CA ILE A 158 31.72 14.68 -14.46
C ILE A 158 30.63 14.06 -13.57
N ASN A 159 30.50 14.55 -12.35
CA ASN A 159 29.52 14.03 -11.39
C ASN A 159 28.08 14.23 -11.88
N THR A 160 27.78 15.39 -12.49
CA THR A 160 26.47 15.67 -13.06
C THR A 160 26.15 14.76 -14.25
N ALA A 161 27.11 14.57 -15.15
CA ALA A 161 26.89 13.84 -16.39
C ALA A 161 26.94 12.31 -16.20
N GLN A 162 27.80 11.80 -15.31
CA GLN A 162 28.13 10.39 -15.23
C GLN A 162 27.83 9.73 -13.87
N GLY A 163 27.33 10.47 -12.88
CA GLY A 163 27.00 9.92 -11.56
C GLY A 163 26.00 8.76 -11.64
N SER A 164 24.99 8.84 -12.50
CA SER A 164 24.00 7.78 -12.74
C SER A 164 24.61 6.52 -13.41
N ASN A 165 25.76 6.65 -14.07
CA ASN A 165 26.51 5.54 -14.67
C ASN A 165 27.49 4.90 -13.68
N GLY A 166 27.52 5.38 -12.42
CA GLY A 166 28.39 4.89 -11.36
C GLY A 166 29.82 5.43 -11.46
N ILE A 167 30.07 6.50 -12.21
CA ILE A 167 31.35 7.20 -12.30
C ILE A 167 31.25 8.47 -11.45
N SER A 168 32.19 8.65 -10.52
CA SER A 168 32.27 9.84 -9.66
C SER A 168 33.67 10.43 -9.68
N ALA A 169 33.76 11.74 -9.55
CA ALA A 169 35.00 12.47 -9.49
C ALA A 169 35.14 13.27 -8.19
N ASN A 170 36.36 13.39 -7.68
CA ASN A 170 36.71 14.23 -6.56
C ASN A 170 38.08 14.90 -6.80
N ILE A 171 38.41 15.89 -5.99
CA ILE A 171 39.71 16.54 -6.02
C ILE A 171 40.44 16.20 -4.71
N VAL A 172 41.66 15.72 -4.84
CA VAL A 172 42.57 15.48 -3.72
C VAL A 172 43.71 16.48 -3.82
N THR A 173 43.89 17.27 -2.76
CA THR A 173 44.96 18.28 -2.65
C THR A 173 46.04 17.77 -1.68
N ASP A 174 47.28 17.78 -2.09
CA ASP A 174 48.42 17.37 -1.29
C ASP A 174 48.91 18.52 -0.34
N ALA A 175 49.91 18.22 0.49
CA ALA A 175 50.47 19.17 1.44
C ALA A 175 51.18 20.37 0.77
N SER A 176 51.54 20.25 -0.51
CA SER A 176 52.15 21.36 -1.30
C SER A 176 51.12 22.30 -1.92
N GLY A 177 49.82 22.00 -1.78
CA GLY A 177 48.72 22.73 -2.40
C GLY A 177 48.39 22.27 -3.83
N SER A 178 49.09 21.28 -4.36
CA SER A 178 48.83 20.74 -5.70
C SER A 178 47.61 19.80 -5.64
N SER A 179 46.71 19.86 -6.63
CA SER A 179 45.49 19.07 -6.67
C SER A 179 45.49 18.09 -7.83
N ARG A 180 44.89 16.93 -7.62
CA ARG A 180 44.64 15.90 -8.63
C ARG A 180 43.15 15.64 -8.77
N LEU A 181 42.68 15.45 -10.00
CA LEU A 181 41.35 14.92 -10.26
C LEU A 181 41.38 13.41 -10.09
N VAL A 182 40.60 12.91 -9.12
CA VAL A 182 40.47 11.47 -8.85
C VAL A 182 39.10 11.03 -9.34
N ILE A 183 39.08 10.06 -10.27
CA ILE A 183 37.85 9.51 -10.83
C ILE A 183 37.73 8.05 -10.37
N SER A 184 36.54 7.67 -9.89
CA SER A 184 36.24 6.34 -9.38
C SER A 184 35.03 5.76 -10.08
N SER A 185 35.04 4.44 -10.28
CA SER A 185 33.90 3.68 -10.79
C SER A 185 33.34 2.71 -9.74
N SER A 186 32.02 2.59 -9.70
CA SER A 186 31.32 1.56 -8.92
C SER A 186 31.33 0.18 -9.61
N LYS A 187 31.69 0.10 -10.89
CA LYS A 187 31.86 -1.16 -11.61
C LYS A 187 33.18 -1.80 -11.20
N THR A 188 33.09 -3.05 -10.72
CA THR A 188 34.24 -3.82 -10.24
C THR A 188 34.70 -4.87 -11.26
N GLY A 189 35.85 -5.50 -10.97
CA GLY A 189 36.34 -6.65 -11.71
C GLY A 189 37.43 -6.31 -12.74
N SER A 190 38.26 -7.30 -13.02
CA SER A 190 39.37 -7.19 -13.96
C SER A 190 38.92 -6.72 -15.35
N GLY A 191 39.64 -5.75 -15.91
CA GLY A 191 39.32 -5.13 -17.20
C GLY A 191 38.31 -3.99 -17.12
N SER A 192 37.82 -3.62 -15.93
CA SER A 192 36.94 -2.46 -15.73
C SER A 192 37.71 -1.18 -15.39
N ASP A 193 38.98 -1.11 -15.81
CA ASP A 193 39.81 0.05 -15.60
C ASP A 193 39.31 1.26 -16.39
N LEU A 194 39.31 2.43 -15.72
CA LEU A 194 38.97 3.70 -16.35
C LEU A 194 40.13 4.23 -17.15
N THR A 195 39.88 4.68 -18.37
CA THR A 195 40.82 5.50 -19.13
C THR A 195 40.20 6.84 -19.46
N VAL A 196 40.99 7.91 -19.42
CA VAL A 196 40.50 9.27 -19.66
C VAL A 196 41.33 9.89 -20.77
N SER A 197 40.68 10.56 -21.72
CA SER A 197 41.30 11.19 -22.86
C SER A 197 40.52 12.40 -23.38
N GLY A 198 41.05 13.11 -24.35
CA GLY A 198 40.37 14.19 -25.07
C GLY A 198 40.61 15.59 -24.53
N ILE A 199 41.20 15.74 -23.32
CA ILE A 199 41.59 17.04 -22.76
C ILE A 199 43.01 16.95 -22.21
N ALA A 200 43.90 17.82 -22.73
CA ALA A 200 45.30 17.88 -22.32
C ALA A 200 45.45 18.10 -20.81
N GLY A 201 46.28 17.32 -20.16
CA GLY A 201 46.51 17.32 -18.70
C GLY A 201 45.52 16.51 -17.87
N LEU A 202 44.45 15.98 -18.48
CA LEU A 202 43.50 15.07 -17.85
C LEU A 202 43.56 13.64 -18.41
N GLU A 203 44.59 13.35 -19.23
CA GLU A 203 44.79 12.02 -19.80
C GLU A 203 45.26 11.04 -18.72
N ILE A 204 44.54 9.91 -18.59
CA ILE A 204 44.81 8.90 -17.58
C ILE A 204 44.71 7.51 -18.21
N ASP A 205 45.78 6.71 -18.08
CA ASP A 205 45.79 5.29 -18.37
C ASP A 205 45.60 4.50 -17.06
N GLY A 206 44.37 4.16 -16.71
CA GLY A 206 44.05 3.45 -15.48
C GLY A 206 44.45 1.98 -15.49
N THR A 207 44.99 1.44 -16.59
CA THR A 207 45.61 0.10 -16.65
C THR A 207 47.00 0.08 -16.04
N LYS A 208 47.58 1.25 -15.76
CA LYS A 208 48.88 1.44 -15.16
C LYS A 208 48.75 1.98 -13.75
N VAL A 209 49.38 1.29 -12.82
CA VAL A 209 49.40 1.73 -11.41
C VAL A 209 50.32 2.95 -11.29
N MET A 210 49.84 4.01 -10.66
CA MET A 210 50.62 5.20 -10.34
C MET A 210 51.59 4.87 -9.18
N SER A 211 52.80 5.50 -9.20
CA SER A 211 53.76 5.33 -8.12
C SER A 211 53.16 5.64 -6.74
N GLY A 212 53.59 4.94 -5.67
CA GLY A 212 53.20 5.22 -4.30
C GLY A 212 53.62 6.63 -3.80
N THR A 213 54.65 7.23 -4.42
CA THR A 213 55.08 8.63 -4.25
C THR A 213 55.09 9.30 -5.61
N PRO A 214 53.90 9.70 -6.11
CA PRO A 214 53.73 10.13 -7.50
C PRO A 214 54.39 11.47 -7.74
N ALA A 215 55.19 11.58 -8.81
CA ALA A 215 55.71 12.85 -9.36
C ALA A 215 54.55 13.73 -9.88
N ALA A 216 54.79 15.02 -10.07
CA ALA A 216 53.75 15.97 -10.51
C ALA A 216 53.09 15.54 -11.83
N GLY A 217 53.86 14.99 -12.77
CA GLY A 217 53.36 14.54 -14.08
C GLY A 217 52.72 13.14 -14.09
N ASP A 218 52.80 12.38 -13.01
CA ASP A 218 52.28 11.01 -12.98
C ASP A 218 50.75 11.00 -12.97
N SER A 219 50.16 10.10 -13.76
CA SER A 219 48.74 9.80 -13.81
C SER A 219 48.53 8.29 -13.95
N GLY A 220 47.40 7.76 -13.45
CA GLY A 220 47.11 6.32 -13.54
C GLY A 220 46.22 5.83 -12.43
N ALA A 221 46.21 4.52 -12.23
CA ALA A 221 45.44 3.87 -11.16
C ALA A 221 46.00 4.21 -9.77
N VAL A 222 45.12 4.54 -8.83
CA VAL A 222 45.45 4.84 -7.46
C VAL A 222 45.35 3.56 -6.61
N GLY A 223 46.48 3.10 -6.13
CA GLY A 223 46.61 1.83 -5.41
C GLY A 223 46.77 0.65 -6.40
N ASP A 224 45.70 0.03 -6.78
CA ASP A 224 45.69 -1.10 -7.72
C ASP A 224 44.78 -0.85 -8.91
N VAL A 225 44.97 -1.60 -9.99
CA VAL A 225 43.99 -1.75 -11.09
C VAL A 225 42.76 -2.49 -10.61
N ALA A 226 41.67 -2.42 -11.35
CA ALA A 226 40.45 -3.15 -11.03
C ALA A 226 40.68 -4.66 -11.00
N LYS A 227 40.23 -5.34 -9.96
CA LYS A 227 40.45 -6.78 -9.70
C LYS A 227 39.14 -7.52 -9.50
N ASP A 228 39.14 -8.79 -9.90
CA ASP A 228 38.07 -9.74 -9.59
C ASP A 228 38.12 -10.14 -8.10
N ALA A 229 36.94 -10.46 -7.54
CA ALA A 229 36.89 -11.20 -6.32
C ALA A 229 37.47 -12.61 -6.50
N SER A 230 38.16 -13.08 -5.50
CA SER A 230 38.80 -14.40 -5.49
C SER A 230 38.43 -15.12 -4.20
N LEU A 231 37.85 -16.31 -4.33
CA LEU A 231 37.43 -17.15 -3.19
C LEU A 231 37.65 -18.62 -3.52
N THR A 232 37.58 -19.46 -2.48
CA THR A 232 37.48 -20.91 -2.66
C THR A 232 36.23 -21.43 -1.99
N ILE A 233 35.58 -22.42 -2.63
CA ILE A 233 34.41 -23.13 -2.11
C ILE A 233 34.78 -24.60 -2.07
N ASP A 234 34.83 -25.21 -0.88
CA ASP A 234 35.29 -26.58 -0.63
C ASP A 234 36.67 -26.87 -1.27
N GLY A 235 37.57 -25.84 -1.27
CA GLY A 235 38.90 -25.90 -1.88
C GLY A 235 38.92 -25.56 -3.38
N LEU A 236 37.81 -25.50 -4.07
CA LEU A 236 37.72 -25.14 -5.50
C LEU A 236 37.82 -23.63 -5.69
N ALA A 237 38.68 -23.16 -6.57
CA ALA A 237 38.87 -21.74 -6.85
C ALA A 237 37.70 -21.19 -7.69
N VAL A 238 37.19 -20.04 -7.24
CA VAL A 238 36.13 -19.28 -7.90
C VAL A 238 36.56 -17.82 -8.02
N THR A 239 36.32 -17.20 -9.17
CA THR A 239 36.52 -15.76 -9.40
C THR A 239 35.22 -15.10 -9.82
N SER A 240 35.06 -13.83 -9.48
CA SER A 240 33.87 -13.06 -9.85
C SER A 240 34.21 -11.59 -10.09
N LYS A 241 33.65 -11.00 -11.14
CA LYS A 241 33.81 -9.56 -11.38
C LYS A 241 33.10 -8.68 -10.34
N SER A 242 32.26 -9.27 -9.50
CA SER A 242 31.45 -8.59 -8.47
C SER A 242 31.64 -9.23 -7.10
N ASN A 243 31.47 -8.45 -6.04
CA ASN A 243 31.39 -8.95 -4.68
C ASN A 243 30.04 -9.66 -4.39
N THR A 244 29.08 -9.59 -5.31
CA THR A 244 27.89 -10.44 -5.30
C THR A 244 28.11 -11.60 -6.26
N VAL A 245 28.35 -12.79 -5.72
CA VAL A 245 28.71 -14.00 -6.46
C VAL A 245 27.47 -14.89 -6.54
N SER A 246 26.83 -14.93 -7.70
CA SER A 246 25.66 -15.78 -7.98
C SER A 246 26.08 -17.00 -8.82
N GLY A 247 25.41 -18.13 -8.58
CA GLY A 247 25.59 -19.35 -9.40
C GLY A 247 26.88 -20.15 -9.15
N ALA A 248 27.76 -19.72 -8.26
CA ALA A 248 28.92 -20.53 -7.83
C ALA A 248 28.49 -21.76 -7.01
N ILE A 249 27.40 -21.65 -6.28
CA ILE A 249 26.67 -22.75 -5.65
C ILE A 249 25.23 -22.66 -6.16
N SER A 250 24.67 -23.77 -6.61
CA SER A 250 23.31 -23.79 -7.17
C SER A 250 22.29 -23.24 -6.18
N GLY A 251 21.47 -22.28 -6.61
CA GLY A 251 20.43 -21.66 -5.79
C GLY A 251 20.92 -20.73 -4.70
N MET A 252 22.19 -20.28 -4.76
CA MET A 252 22.77 -19.41 -3.74
C MET A 252 23.43 -18.18 -4.33
N THR A 253 23.36 -17.09 -3.58
CA THR A 253 24.12 -15.85 -3.84
C THR A 253 24.93 -15.51 -2.60
N LEU A 254 26.26 -15.40 -2.80
CA LEU A 254 27.22 -15.00 -1.78
C LEU A 254 27.51 -13.51 -1.93
N ASN A 255 27.34 -12.71 -0.88
CA ASN A 255 27.76 -11.32 -0.84
C ASN A 255 29.02 -11.21 0.00
N LEU A 256 30.15 -10.94 -0.65
CA LEU A 256 31.47 -10.86 -0.02
C LEU A 256 31.60 -9.50 0.67
N VAL A 257 32.00 -9.50 1.94
CA VAL A 257 32.12 -8.29 2.79
C VAL A 257 33.59 -7.97 3.06
N SER A 258 34.39 -8.99 3.41
CA SER A 258 35.82 -8.81 3.69
C SER A 258 36.61 -10.06 3.30
N ALA A 259 37.89 -9.87 3.00
CA ALA A 259 38.83 -10.99 2.82
C ALA A 259 39.14 -11.64 4.17
N SER A 260 39.35 -12.97 4.19
CA SER A 260 39.75 -13.74 5.36
C SER A 260 40.54 -14.96 4.92
N THR A 261 41.57 -15.30 5.66
CA THR A 261 42.32 -16.56 5.51
C THR A 261 41.64 -17.72 6.20
N THR A 262 40.70 -17.43 7.14
CA THR A 262 39.96 -18.44 7.88
C THR A 262 38.71 -18.85 7.08
N PRO A 263 38.45 -20.17 6.93
CA PRO A 263 37.23 -20.64 6.28
C PRO A 263 35.97 -20.23 7.04
N THR A 264 34.97 -19.79 6.30
CA THR A 264 33.63 -19.56 6.81
C THR A 264 32.72 -20.69 6.35
N THR A 265 32.01 -21.30 7.29
CA THR A 265 31.01 -22.32 6.95
C THR A 265 29.72 -21.65 6.53
N VAL A 266 29.23 -21.99 5.34
CA VAL A 266 27.90 -21.62 4.83
C VAL A 266 27.03 -22.86 4.92
N THR A 267 25.92 -22.75 5.67
CA THR A 267 24.98 -23.87 5.85
C THR A 267 23.64 -23.53 5.16
N VAL A 268 23.11 -24.48 4.43
CA VAL A 268 21.79 -24.41 3.78
C VAL A 268 20.89 -25.48 4.38
N ASP A 269 19.83 -25.05 5.03
CA ASP A 269 18.84 -25.91 5.66
C ASP A 269 17.44 -25.73 5.06
N ALA A 270 16.62 -26.78 5.11
CA ALA A 270 15.20 -26.68 4.76
C ALA A 270 14.46 -25.78 5.75
N ASN A 271 13.79 -24.76 5.24
CA ASN A 271 13.05 -23.77 6.04
C ASN A 271 11.60 -24.22 6.36
N THR A 272 11.43 -25.44 6.82
CA THR A 272 10.09 -26.03 7.08
C THR A 272 9.28 -25.20 8.06
N LYS A 273 9.90 -24.71 9.15
CA LYS A 273 9.23 -23.88 10.16
C LYS A 273 8.80 -22.51 9.60
N GLY A 274 9.66 -21.86 8.83
CA GLY A 274 9.32 -20.58 8.18
C GLY A 274 8.18 -20.73 7.17
N LEU A 275 8.21 -21.81 6.37
CA LEU A 275 7.13 -22.13 5.44
C LEU A 275 5.80 -22.37 6.15
N GLN A 276 5.79 -23.12 7.25
CA GLN A 276 4.60 -23.35 8.07
C GLN A 276 4.03 -22.03 8.59
N THR A 277 4.88 -21.15 9.13
CA THR A 277 4.48 -19.83 9.63
C THR A 277 3.88 -18.97 8.51
N SER A 278 4.52 -18.95 7.35
CA SER A 278 4.03 -18.16 6.20
C SER A 278 2.70 -18.68 5.66
N ILE A 279 2.51 -19.99 5.60
CA ILE A 279 1.23 -20.62 5.24
C ILE A 279 0.15 -20.25 6.26
N GLN A 280 0.46 -20.29 7.56
CA GLN A 280 -0.49 -19.89 8.60
C GLN A 280 -0.88 -18.41 8.47
N THR A 281 0.08 -17.51 8.24
CA THR A 281 -0.17 -16.08 7.99
C THR A 281 -1.10 -15.86 6.78
N PHE A 282 -0.88 -16.63 5.70
CA PHE A 282 -1.77 -16.61 4.53
C PHE A 282 -3.21 -17.06 4.88
N ILE A 283 -3.34 -18.17 5.63
CA ILE A 283 -4.61 -18.70 6.10
C ILE A 283 -5.35 -17.67 6.96
N ASP A 284 -4.65 -17.06 7.90
CA ASP A 284 -5.23 -16.06 8.82
C ASP A 284 -5.73 -14.82 8.07
N ALA A 285 -4.97 -14.35 7.09
CA ALA A 285 -5.38 -13.23 6.23
C ALA A 285 -6.66 -13.55 5.43
N TYR A 286 -6.73 -14.74 4.84
CA TYR A 286 -7.93 -15.20 4.14
C TYR A 286 -9.13 -15.35 5.08
N ASN A 287 -8.96 -15.99 6.22
CA ASN A 287 -10.02 -16.21 7.19
C ASN A 287 -10.57 -14.91 7.78
N THR A 288 -9.69 -13.91 7.99
CA THR A 288 -10.09 -12.57 8.42
C THR A 288 -10.98 -11.89 7.38
N LEU A 289 -10.58 -11.92 6.11
CA LEU A 289 -11.40 -11.38 5.02
C LEU A 289 -12.75 -12.10 4.94
N LYS A 290 -12.74 -13.44 4.97
CA LYS A 290 -13.96 -14.24 4.91
C LYS A 290 -14.91 -13.96 6.08
N SER A 291 -14.39 -13.90 7.30
CA SER A 291 -15.18 -13.58 8.51
C SER A 291 -15.83 -12.19 8.41
N THR A 292 -15.10 -11.21 7.89
CA THR A 292 -15.65 -9.87 7.64
C THR A 292 -16.79 -9.93 6.61
N VAL A 293 -16.60 -10.64 5.51
CA VAL A 293 -17.64 -10.82 4.48
C VAL A 293 -18.87 -11.50 5.06
N ASP A 294 -18.71 -12.55 5.86
CA ASP A 294 -19.80 -13.25 6.52
C ASP A 294 -20.58 -12.31 7.45
N THR A 295 -19.88 -11.56 8.31
CA THR A 295 -20.49 -10.59 9.25
C THR A 295 -21.27 -9.51 8.51
N LEU A 296 -20.72 -8.98 7.42
CA LEU A 296 -21.36 -7.94 6.64
C LEU A 296 -22.54 -8.42 5.77
N SER A 297 -22.66 -9.74 5.57
CA SER A 297 -23.68 -10.35 4.70
C SER A 297 -24.78 -11.08 5.49
N LYS A 298 -24.51 -11.45 6.74
CA LYS A 298 -25.40 -12.29 7.55
C LYS A 298 -26.52 -11.44 8.16
N ALA A 299 -27.76 -11.79 7.83
CA ALA A 299 -28.90 -11.28 8.56
C ALA A 299 -28.99 -11.96 9.95
N THR A 300 -29.28 -11.20 10.98
CA THR A 300 -29.48 -11.72 12.33
C THR A 300 -30.99 -11.70 12.64
N PRO A 301 -31.60 -12.84 13.03
CA PRO A 301 -32.98 -12.84 13.48
C PRO A 301 -33.09 -12.10 14.82
N ASP A 302 -34.27 -11.48 15.07
CA ASP A 302 -34.64 -10.96 16.40
C ASP A 302 -35.05 -12.10 17.35
N GLU A 303 -35.46 -11.74 18.56
CA GLU A 303 -35.89 -12.71 19.60
C GLU A 303 -37.09 -13.55 19.14
N ASP A 304 -37.90 -13.04 18.20
CA ASP A 304 -39.06 -13.72 17.62
C ASP A 304 -38.70 -14.53 16.36
N GLY A 305 -37.41 -14.58 15.98
CA GLY A 305 -36.93 -15.29 14.76
C GLY A 305 -37.21 -14.55 13.47
N LYS A 306 -37.66 -13.29 13.49
CA LYS A 306 -37.86 -12.45 12.32
C LYS A 306 -36.55 -11.77 11.94
N LEU A 307 -36.21 -11.78 10.64
CA LEU A 307 -35.01 -11.15 10.11
C LEU A 307 -35.13 -9.60 10.19
N THR A 308 -34.85 -9.02 11.35
CA THR A 308 -35.02 -7.58 11.60
C THR A 308 -33.72 -6.79 11.55
N VAL A 309 -32.58 -7.40 11.84
CA VAL A 309 -31.28 -6.74 11.75
C VAL A 309 -30.62 -7.17 10.44
N GLN A 310 -30.74 -6.28 9.45
CA GLN A 310 -30.02 -6.45 8.19
C GLN A 310 -28.55 -6.04 8.37
N ALA A 311 -27.64 -6.89 7.89
CA ALA A 311 -26.26 -6.48 7.69
C ALA A 311 -26.15 -5.64 6.39
N ALA A 312 -25.02 -4.95 6.23
CA ALA A 312 -24.81 -4.00 5.13
C ALA A 312 -25.01 -4.60 3.73
N PHE A 313 -24.71 -5.88 3.56
CA PHE A 313 -24.83 -6.62 2.30
C PHE A 313 -25.85 -7.76 2.36
N THR A 314 -26.81 -7.73 3.25
CA THR A 314 -27.89 -8.72 3.26
C THR A 314 -28.62 -8.72 1.92
N GLY A 315 -28.65 -9.87 1.23
CA GLY A 315 -29.24 -10.00 -0.10
C GLY A 315 -28.38 -9.50 -1.27
N ASP A 316 -27.21 -8.92 -1.02
CA ASP A 316 -26.28 -8.43 -2.06
C ASP A 316 -25.36 -9.58 -2.54
N SER A 317 -25.15 -9.67 -3.85
CA SER A 317 -24.28 -10.68 -4.46
C SER A 317 -22.79 -10.33 -4.43
N LEU A 318 -22.43 -9.04 -4.29
CA LEU A 318 -21.05 -8.56 -4.44
C LEU A 318 -20.07 -9.26 -3.46
N PRO A 319 -20.34 -9.40 -2.15
CA PRO A 319 -19.41 -10.09 -1.26
C PRO A 319 -19.28 -11.59 -1.58
N ARG A 320 -20.36 -12.23 -2.06
CA ARG A 320 -20.33 -13.64 -2.47
C ARG A 320 -19.50 -13.84 -3.72
N SER A 321 -19.62 -12.94 -4.72
CA SER A 321 -18.80 -12.97 -5.93
C SER A 321 -17.33 -12.80 -5.59
N LEU A 322 -16.98 -11.83 -4.72
CA LEU A 322 -15.62 -11.62 -4.24
C LEU A 322 -15.02 -12.90 -3.64
N ILE A 323 -15.73 -13.53 -2.72
CA ILE A 323 -15.23 -14.77 -2.08
C ILE A 323 -15.15 -15.92 -3.11
N ALA A 324 -16.07 -16.01 -4.08
CA ALA A 324 -16.02 -17.01 -5.13
C ALA A 324 -14.81 -16.82 -6.04
N ASP A 325 -14.50 -15.58 -6.44
CA ASP A 325 -13.33 -15.24 -7.26
C ASP A 325 -12.02 -15.62 -6.55
N ILE A 326 -11.90 -15.30 -5.27
CA ILE A 326 -10.74 -15.65 -4.45
C ILE A 326 -10.63 -17.18 -4.29
N ARG A 327 -11.74 -17.87 -4.01
CA ARG A 327 -11.77 -19.35 -3.90
C ARG A 327 -11.40 -20.05 -5.19
N GLY A 328 -11.81 -19.51 -6.33
CA GLY A 328 -11.39 -19.99 -7.63
C GLY A 328 -9.87 -20.04 -7.79
N GLN A 329 -9.15 -19.07 -7.18
CA GLN A 329 -7.68 -19.06 -7.21
C GLN A 329 -7.07 -20.10 -6.26
N LEU A 330 -7.71 -20.40 -5.11
CA LEU A 330 -7.24 -21.43 -4.16
C LEU A 330 -7.26 -22.84 -4.76
N THR A 331 -8.22 -23.13 -5.63
CA THR A 331 -8.40 -24.44 -6.26
C THR A 331 -7.72 -24.56 -7.62
N ALA A 332 -7.27 -23.45 -8.20
CA ALA A 332 -6.57 -23.44 -9.47
C ALA A 332 -5.18 -24.09 -9.34
N VAL A 333 -4.82 -24.84 -10.36
CA VAL A 333 -3.51 -25.50 -10.45
C VAL A 333 -2.39 -24.45 -10.44
N GLY A 334 -1.35 -24.70 -9.65
CA GLY A 334 -0.18 -23.82 -9.52
C GLY A 334 0.69 -23.76 -10.78
N ALA A 335 1.76 -22.99 -10.71
CA ALA A 335 2.59 -22.56 -11.84
C ALA A 335 3.28 -23.70 -12.61
N SER A 336 3.69 -24.75 -11.95
CA SER A 336 4.23 -26.04 -12.49
C SER A 336 4.90 -26.84 -11.37
N GLY A 337 5.10 -28.13 -11.61
CA GLY A 337 5.81 -29.01 -10.68
C GLY A 337 4.90 -30.03 -9.98
N PRO A 338 5.45 -30.93 -9.17
CA PRO A 338 4.72 -31.96 -8.46
C PRO A 338 3.75 -31.39 -7.40
N LEU A 339 4.05 -30.21 -6.84
CA LEU A 339 3.19 -29.48 -5.91
C LEU A 339 2.33 -28.49 -6.72
N SER A 340 1.09 -28.86 -6.97
CA SER A 340 0.20 -28.09 -7.85
C SER A 340 -1.01 -27.48 -7.14
N VAL A 341 -1.39 -27.99 -5.96
CA VAL A 341 -2.56 -27.52 -5.21
C VAL A 341 -2.28 -27.44 -3.72
N LEU A 342 -2.95 -26.54 -3.03
CA LEU A 342 -2.78 -26.28 -1.59
C LEU A 342 -3.08 -27.50 -0.71
N SER A 343 -4.01 -28.36 -1.12
CA SER A 343 -4.38 -29.56 -0.35
C SER A 343 -3.23 -30.55 -0.20
N GLN A 344 -2.28 -30.57 -1.17
CA GLN A 344 -1.07 -31.40 -1.08
C GLN A 344 -0.14 -30.93 0.06
N LEU A 345 -0.26 -29.67 0.49
CA LEU A 345 0.44 -29.11 1.65
C LEU A 345 -0.34 -29.23 2.97
N GLY A 346 -1.49 -29.92 2.96
CA GLY A 346 -2.36 -29.99 4.13
C GLY A 346 -3.19 -28.72 4.38
N VAL A 347 -3.23 -27.77 3.44
CA VAL A 347 -4.14 -26.61 3.54
C VAL A 347 -5.51 -27.03 3.00
N MET A 348 -6.46 -27.14 3.90
CA MET A 348 -7.82 -27.62 3.60
C MET A 348 -8.87 -26.55 3.86
N THR A 349 -9.96 -26.60 3.10
CA THR A 349 -11.14 -25.76 3.34
C THR A 349 -12.11 -26.51 4.25
N ASP A 350 -12.49 -25.90 5.36
CA ASP A 350 -13.55 -26.42 6.21
C ASP A 350 -14.90 -26.34 5.48
N SER A 351 -15.61 -27.46 5.37
CA SER A 351 -16.83 -27.58 4.57
C SER A 351 -18.02 -26.80 5.15
N LEU A 352 -18.06 -26.57 6.46
CA LEU A 352 -19.14 -25.87 7.13
C LEU A 352 -18.93 -24.36 7.11
N THR A 353 -17.72 -23.92 7.46
CA THR A 353 -17.42 -22.50 7.61
C THR A 353 -16.82 -21.89 6.33
N GLY A 354 -16.21 -22.73 5.48
CA GLY A 354 -15.44 -22.30 4.33
C GLY A 354 -14.11 -21.63 4.69
N ASN A 355 -13.68 -21.68 5.94
CA ASN A 355 -12.39 -21.21 6.39
C ASN A 355 -11.26 -22.15 5.95
N LEU A 356 -10.07 -21.63 5.76
CA LEU A 356 -8.89 -22.42 5.55
C LEU A 356 -8.33 -22.90 6.89
N LYS A 357 -7.74 -24.10 6.91
CA LYS A 357 -7.00 -24.65 8.03
C LYS A 357 -5.78 -25.41 7.54
N LEU A 358 -4.72 -25.41 8.35
CA LEU A 358 -3.51 -26.18 8.09
C LEU A 358 -3.56 -27.48 8.92
N ASP A 359 -3.49 -28.62 8.23
CA ASP A 359 -3.16 -29.90 8.82
C ASP A 359 -1.63 -30.01 8.92
N THR A 360 -1.10 -29.80 10.13
CA THR A 360 0.35 -29.81 10.37
C THR A 360 0.97 -31.20 10.17
N THR A 361 0.21 -32.27 10.36
CA THR A 361 0.67 -33.65 10.12
C THR A 361 0.86 -33.89 8.63
N ALA A 362 -0.14 -33.52 7.83
CA ALA A 362 -0.08 -33.62 6.37
C ALA A 362 1.03 -32.70 5.80
N PHE A 363 1.17 -31.47 6.35
CA PHE A 363 2.24 -30.55 5.98
C PHE A 363 3.63 -31.14 6.24
N ASN A 364 3.88 -31.65 7.45
CA ASN A 364 5.18 -32.25 7.79
C ASN A 364 5.51 -33.46 6.92
N LYS A 365 4.50 -34.29 6.60
CA LYS A 365 4.64 -35.42 5.67
C LYS A 365 5.01 -34.93 4.26
N ALA A 366 4.38 -33.87 3.76
CA ALA A 366 4.70 -33.28 2.47
C ALA A 366 6.14 -32.75 2.46
N MET A 367 6.55 -32.01 3.50
CA MET A 367 7.90 -31.43 3.61
C MET A 367 9.02 -32.49 3.73
N ALA A 368 8.71 -33.69 4.21
CA ALA A 368 9.66 -34.81 4.25
C ALA A 368 9.97 -35.40 2.85
N THR A 369 9.18 -35.04 1.83
CA THR A 369 9.42 -35.50 0.45
C THR A 369 10.54 -34.68 -0.18
N PRO A 370 11.60 -35.33 -0.72
CA PRO A 370 12.71 -34.62 -1.36
C PRO A 370 12.25 -33.66 -2.46
N GLY A 371 12.79 -32.43 -2.48
CA GLY A 371 12.46 -31.40 -3.46
C GLY A 371 11.15 -30.63 -3.21
N MET A 372 10.31 -31.05 -2.26
CA MET A 372 9.02 -30.40 -1.98
C MET A 372 9.18 -29.01 -1.40
N THR A 373 10.21 -28.79 -0.58
CA THR A 373 10.49 -27.50 0.08
C THR A 373 10.63 -26.35 -0.92
N GLY A 374 11.37 -26.55 -2.01
CA GLY A 374 11.50 -25.55 -3.09
C GLY A 374 10.22 -25.35 -3.89
N GLN A 375 9.37 -26.37 -3.99
CA GLN A 375 8.10 -26.30 -4.72
C GLN A 375 7.05 -25.42 -4.02
N VAL A 376 7.14 -25.28 -2.68
CA VAL A 376 6.23 -24.37 -1.94
C VAL A 376 6.40 -22.94 -2.40
N GLN A 377 7.63 -22.47 -2.55
CA GLN A 377 7.90 -21.12 -3.07
C GLN A 377 7.30 -20.93 -4.47
N GLN A 378 7.46 -21.94 -5.35
CA GLN A 378 6.90 -21.86 -6.71
C GLN A 378 5.37 -21.83 -6.72
N LEU A 379 4.72 -22.58 -5.84
CA LEU A 379 3.26 -22.58 -5.72
C LEU A 379 2.74 -21.18 -5.32
N PHE A 380 3.32 -20.58 -4.30
CA PHE A 380 2.85 -19.28 -3.78
C PHE A 380 3.34 -18.10 -4.62
N ASN A 381 4.62 -18.01 -4.92
CA ASN A 381 5.21 -16.86 -5.63
C ASN A 381 5.21 -17.03 -7.16
N GLY A 382 5.12 -18.27 -7.65
CA GLY A 382 5.17 -18.58 -9.08
C GLY A 382 6.60 -18.68 -9.62
N THR A 383 6.66 -18.96 -10.93
CA THR A 383 7.88 -18.94 -11.74
C THR A 383 8.02 -17.62 -12.54
N ASN A 384 6.98 -16.79 -12.51
CA ASN A 384 6.93 -15.45 -13.07
C ASN A 384 5.97 -14.57 -12.24
N ASP A 385 5.88 -13.28 -12.59
CA ASP A 385 5.13 -12.27 -11.84
C ASP A 385 3.60 -12.47 -11.85
N THR A 386 3.06 -13.45 -12.55
CA THR A 386 1.61 -13.58 -12.78
C THR A 386 1.02 -14.94 -12.43
N ASN A 387 1.83 -16.00 -12.34
CA ASN A 387 1.32 -17.38 -12.24
C ASN A 387 1.34 -17.96 -10.81
N GLY A 388 1.96 -17.28 -9.85
CA GLY A 388 1.91 -17.67 -8.45
C GLY A 388 0.54 -17.44 -7.82
N LEU A 389 0.20 -18.21 -6.80
CA LEU A 389 -1.07 -18.09 -6.06
C LEU A 389 -1.30 -16.67 -5.55
N LEU A 390 -0.29 -16.05 -4.93
CA LEU A 390 -0.41 -14.71 -4.35
C LEU A 390 -0.70 -13.65 -5.43
N ALA A 391 -0.02 -13.71 -6.57
CA ALA A 391 -0.23 -12.79 -7.69
C ALA A 391 -1.64 -12.96 -8.29
N ARG A 392 -2.09 -14.20 -8.49
CA ARG A 392 -3.43 -14.50 -9.02
C ARG A 392 -4.52 -14.01 -8.07
N MET A 393 -4.36 -14.22 -6.75
CA MET A 393 -5.32 -13.74 -5.75
C MET A 393 -5.34 -12.22 -5.70
N SER A 394 -4.18 -11.56 -5.73
CA SER A 394 -4.12 -10.08 -5.81
C SER A 394 -4.84 -9.56 -7.04
N LYS A 395 -4.63 -10.19 -8.21
CA LYS A 395 -5.31 -9.84 -9.45
C LYS A 395 -6.83 -10.08 -9.39
N ALA A 396 -7.30 -11.14 -8.72
CA ALA A 396 -8.72 -11.41 -8.53
C ALA A 396 -9.41 -10.32 -7.67
N VAL A 397 -8.66 -9.67 -6.78
CA VAL A 397 -9.15 -8.58 -5.91
C VAL A 397 -9.16 -7.21 -6.63
N ASP A 398 -8.31 -7.03 -7.63
CA ASP A 398 -8.15 -5.74 -8.33
C ASP A 398 -9.47 -5.12 -8.84
N PRO A 399 -10.42 -5.85 -9.46
CA PRO A 399 -11.67 -5.25 -9.95
C PRO A 399 -12.52 -4.61 -8.85
N TYR A 400 -12.36 -5.04 -7.60
CA TYR A 400 -13.10 -4.53 -6.46
C TYR A 400 -12.48 -3.25 -5.89
N LEU A 401 -11.15 -3.09 -5.99
CA LEU A 401 -10.39 -2.00 -5.37
C LEU A 401 -9.88 -0.96 -6.37
N LYS A 402 -9.44 -1.38 -7.55
CA LYS A 402 -8.72 -0.53 -8.50
C LYS A 402 -9.61 -0.06 -9.63
N ALA A 403 -9.31 1.14 -10.14
CA ALA A 403 -9.87 1.58 -11.41
C ALA A 403 -9.37 0.68 -12.55
N SER A 404 -10.16 0.59 -13.64
CA SER A 404 -9.74 -0.07 -14.87
C SER A 404 -8.44 0.55 -15.42
N ALA A 405 -7.66 -0.23 -16.17
CA ALA A 405 -6.37 0.21 -16.71
C ALA A 405 -6.46 1.47 -17.60
N ASP A 406 -7.62 1.69 -18.22
CA ASP A 406 -7.92 2.90 -19.04
C ASP A 406 -8.44 4.09 -18.21
N GLY A 407 -8.55 3.93 -16.88
CA GLY A 407 -9.03 4.95 -15.94
C GLY A 407 -10.51 5.30 -16.06
N LYS A 408 -11.28 4.65 -16.96
CA LYS A 408 -12.68 5.00 -17.22
C LYS A 408 -13.65 4.45 -16.17
N THR A 409 -13.29 3.35 -15.52
CA THR A 409 -14.17 2.68 -14.56
C THR A 409 -13.47 2.59 -13.20
N GLN A 410 -14.10 3.10 -12.15
CA GLN A 410 -13.61 2.94 -10.78
C GLN A 410 -13.78 1.50 -10.30
N GLY A 411 -13.04 1.09 -9.26
CA GLY A 411 -13.25 -0.18 -8.61
C GLY A 411 -14.69 -0.34 -8.10
N LEU A 412 -15.19 -1.57 -8.10
CA LEU A 412 -16.61 -1.86 -7.79
C LEU A 412 -17.06 -1.30 -6.44
N LEU A 413 -16.17 -1.31 -5.42
CA LEU A 413 -16.48 -0.74 -4.10
C LEU A 413 -16.56 0.79 -4.14
N ASP A 414 -15.73 1.47 -4.93
CA ASP A 414 -15.80 2.93 -5.09
C ASP A 414 -17.03 3.36 -5.88
N GLN A 415 -17.40 2.61 -6.91
CA GLN A 415 -18.68 2.84 -7.62
C GLN A 415 -19.86 2.72 -6.66
N ARG A 416 -19.85 1.70 -5.79
CA ARG A 416 -20.90 1.51 -4.80
C ARG A 416 -20.97 2.66 -3.79
N LEU A 417 -19.80 3.12 -3.29
CA LEU A 417 -19.74 4.30 -2.41
C LEU A 417 -20.29 5.57 -3.10
N THR A 418 -19.96 5.76 -4.36
CA THR A 418 -20.49 6.90 -5.13
C THR A 418 -22.02 6.88 -5.22
N ILE A 419 -22.61 5.71 -5.52
CA ILE A 419 -24.08 5.55 -5.57
C ILE A 419 -24.69 5.82 -4.19
N LEU A 420 -24.13 5.26 -3.13
CA LEU A 420 -24.65 5.43 -1.76
C LEU A 420 -24.53 6.89 -1.28
N ASN A 421 -23.44 7.58 -1.63
CA ASN A 421 -23.28 9.00 -1.33
C ASN A 421 -24.29 9.88 -2.09
N ASN A 422 -24.60 9.54 -3.33
CA ASN A 422 -25.65 10.22 -4.08
C ASN A 422 -27.04 9.97 -3.47
N ASN A 423 -27.29 8.75 -2.99
CA ASN A 423 -28.52 8.45 -2.23
C ASN A 423 -28.59 9.28 -0.92
N SER A 424 -27.46 9.45 -0.19
CA SER A 424 -27.43 10.34 0.98
C SER A 424 -27.85 11.76 0.63
N LYS A 425 -27.33 12.32 -0.46
CA LYS A 425 -27.71 13.66 -0.93
C LYS A 425 -29.20 13.74 -1.27
N ALA A 426 -29.75 12.73 -1.94
CA ALA A 426 -31.18 12.66 -2.27
C ALA A 426 -32.06 12.57 -1.01
N ILE A 427 -31.65 11.80 -0.01
CA ILE A 427 -32.35 11.69 1.28
C ILE A 427 -32.30 13.03 2.02
N THR A 428 -31.15 13.71 2.05
CA THR A 428 -31.02 15.07 2.63
C THR A 428 -31.98 16.05 1.94
N SER A 429 -32.08 16.02 0.61
CA SER A 429 -33.02 16.88 -0.12
C SER A 429 -34.49 16.56 0.19
N GLN A 430 -34.83 15.28 0.41
CA GLN A 430 -36.18 14.89 0.85
C GLN A 430 -36.50 15.41 2.27
N GLN A 431 -35.51 15.38 3.19
CA GLN A 431 -35.67 15.95 4.54
C GLN A 431 -35.91 17.46 4.46
N GLN A 432 -35.12 18.20 3.67
CA GLN A 432 -35.29 19.63 3.49
C GLN A 432 -36.68 19.98 2.91
N ALA A 433 -37.14 19.20 1.93
CA ALA A 433 -38.47 19.40 1.36
C ALA A 433 -39.60 19.13 2.38
N LEU A 434 -39.42 18.10 3.23
CA LEU A 434 -40.38 17.84 4.32
C LEU A 434 -40.36 18.96 5.36
N ASP A 435 -39.21 19.50 5.72
CA ASP A 435 -39.08 20.59 6.70
C ASP A 435 -39.79 21.87 6.17
N VAL A 436 -39.59 22.20 4.90
CA VAL A 436 -40.32 23.33 4.24
C VAL A 436 -41.82 23.09 4.24
N ARG A 437 -42.29 21.87 3.92
CA ARG A 437 -43.71 21.50 3.95
C ARG A 437 -44.28 21.66 5.36
N VAL A 438 -43.57 21.15 6.36
CA VAL A 438 -43.96 21.24 7.78
C VAL A 438 -44.08 22.70 8.21
N ALA A 439 -43.09 23.54 7.89
CA ALA A 439 -43.14 24.97 8.21
C ALA A 439 -44.33 25.69 7.57
N ASN A 440 -44.60 25.40 6.31
CA ASN A 440 -45.75 25.99 5.60
C ASN A 440 -47.10 25.50 6.16
N LEU A 441 -47.21 24.20 6.49
CA LEU A 441 -48.40 23.62 7.10
C LEU A 441 -48.64 24.23 8.48
N THR A 442 -47.60 24.32 9.31
CA THR A 442 -47.68 24.97 10.62
C THR A 442 -48.18 26.40 10.49
N LYS A 443 -47.59 27.21 9.61
CA LYS A 443 -48.02 28.59 9.38
C LYS A 443 -49.50 28.66 8.94
N THR A 444 -49.91 27.79 8.04
CA THR A 444 -51.28 27.75 7.51
C THR A 444 -52.30 27.36 8.57
N LEU A 445 -52.00 26.30 9.34
CA LEU A 445 -52.88 25.83 10.42
C LEU A 445 -52.98 26.87 11.55
N THR A 446 -51.84 27.43 11.97
CA THR A 446 -51.81 28.50 13.00
C THR A 446 -52.69 29.67 12.56
N ALA A 447 -52.59 30.15 11.33
CA ALA A 447 -53.43 31.25 10.83
C ALA A 447 -54.92 30.88 10.81
N LYS A 448 -55.26 29.66 10.36
CA LYS A 448 -56.67 29.19 10.33
C LYS A 448 -57.26 29.06 11.74
N TYR A 449 -56.53 28.44 12.66
CA TYR A 449 -57.00 28.24 14.04
C TYR A 449 -57.08 29.56 14.83
N ASN A 450 -56.15 30.50 14.61
CA ASN A 450 -56.23 31.84 15.19
C ASN A 450 -57.46 32.64 14.65
N ALA A 451 -57.77 32.55 13.37
CA ALA A 451 -58.93 33.16 12.78
C ALA A 451 -60.25 32.54 13.36
N MET A 452 -60.26 31.21 13.53
CA MET A 452 -61.40 30.52 14.15
C MET A 452 -61.58 30.94 15.64
N ASP A 453 -60.49 31.05 16.40
CA ASP A 453 -60.49 31.48 17.78
C ASP A 453 -61.07 32.89 17.94
N LEU A 454 -60.66 33.82 17.06
CA LEU A 454 -61.20 35.18 16.98
C LEU A 454 -62.71 35.16 16.74
N LEU A 455 -63.17 34.33 15.78
CA LEU A 455 -64.59 34.21 15.44
C LEU A 455 -65.39 33.67 16.60
N VAL A 456 -64.90 32.61 17.27
CA VAL A 456 -65.52 31.99 18.45
C VAL A 456 -65.59 33.01 19.59
N GLY A 457 -64.54 33.81 19.78
CA GLY A 457 -64.52 34.91 20.79
C GLY A 457 -65.60 35.95 20.47
N GLN A 458 -65.78 36.38 19.23
CA GLN A 458 -66.83 37.31 18.82
C GLN A 458 -68.23 36.71 19.04
N MET A 459 -68.42 35.43 18.70
CA MET A 459 -69.71 34.75 18.92
C MET A 459 -70.05 34.65 20.42
N LYS A 460 -69.04 34.31 21.26
CA LYS A 460 -69.23 34.29 22.72
C LYS A 460 -69.61 35.69 23.29
N ALA A 461 -68.93 36.74 22.81
CA ALA A 461 -69.23 38.10 23.20
C ALA A 461 -70.66 38.50 22.81
N THR A 462 -71.04 38.13 21.58
CA THR A 462 -72.41 38.38 21.06
C THR A 462 -73.47 37.62 21.89
N ALA A 463 -73.19 36.32 22.21
CA ALA A 463 -74.08 35.52 23.05
C ALA A 463 -74.21 36.10 24.46
N SER A 464 -73.10 36.57 25.06
CA SER A 464 -73.07 37.23 26.36
C SER A 464 -73.91 38.51 26.34
N ASN A 465 -73.80 39.34 25.28
CA ASN A 465 -74.56 40.56 25.11
C ASN A 465 -76.08 40.28 24.96
N ILE A 466 -76.44 39.24 24.22
CA ILE A 466 -77.82 38.78 24.07
C ILE A 466 -78.37 38.31 25.42
N THR A 467 -77.60 37.48 26.15
CA THR A 467 -78.00 37.02 27.48
C THR A 467 -78.18 38.18 28.47
N SER A 468 -77.27 39.14 28.45
CA SER A 468 -77.36 40.35 29.29
C SER A 468 -78.59 41.19 28.94
N PHE A 469 -78.87 41.30 27.61
CA PHE A 469 -80.13 42.00 27.15
C PHE A 469 -81.35 41.31 27.72
N PHE A 470 -81.49 39.98 27.57
CA PHE A 470 -82.65 39.24 28.11
C PHE A 470 -82.72 39.32 29.57
N THR A 471 -81.61 39.25 30.33
CA THR A 471 -81.59 39.40 31.79
C THR A 471 -82.09 40.79 32.21
N SER A 472 -81.67 41.84 31.48
CA SER A 472 -82.15 43.20 31.75
C SER A 472 -83.64 43.36 31.48
N LEU A 473 -84.09 42.70 30.39
CA LEU A 473 -85.52 42.72 30.01
C LEU A 473 -86.39 42.01 31.04
N THR A 474 -85.92 40.86 31.54
CA THR A 474 -86.61 40.09 32.63
C THR A 474 -86.65 40.89 33.93
N ALA A 475 -85.52 41.57 34.28
CA ALA A 475 -85.47 42.45 35.43
C ALA A 475 -86.44 43.62 35.33
N GLN A 476 -86.66 44.20 34.16
CA GLN A 476 -87.62 45.24 33.92
C GLN A 476 -89.11 44.73 34.01
N GLN A 477 -89.34 43.47 33.56
CA GLN A 477 -90.66 42.86 33.69
C GLN A 477 -91.02 42.47 35.16
N SER A 478 -90.07 42.13 35.96
CA SER A 478 -90.29 41.78 37.38
C SER A 478 -90.34 42.99 38.32
N ALA A 479 -90.07 44.22 37.81
CA ALA A 479 -90.14 45.46 38.58
C ALA A 479 -91.44 46.21 38.32
N LYS A 480 -92.42 45.65 37.62
CA LYS A 480 -93.81 46.09 37.44
C LYS A 480 -94.72 45.14 38.30
#